data_3e1c35a1f23070444c37f61029777bee
#
_entry.id   3e1c35a1f23070444c37f61029777bee
#
_cell.length_a   1.000
_cell.length_b   1.000
_cell.length_c   1.000
_cell.angle_alpha   90.00
_cell.angle_beta   90.00
_cell.angle_gamma   90.00
#
_symmetry.space_group_name_H-M   'P 1'
#
loop_
_entity.id
_entity.type
_entity.pdbx_description
1 polymer ?
#
loop_
_entity_poly.entity_id
_entity_poly.type
_entity_poly.pdbx_seq_one_letter_code
_entity_poly.pdbx_strand_id
1 'polypeptide(L)'
;FFGGGNIAQALISGLLLNGMSNKNIFFVDRNPLNQKKLNNLRVKSLKKSNSDIDIVILSVKPKDAIQAYKEILNNYKNPKIVSLVAGIKSSTYIKLDNKSEFMRAMPNTASKYGQGITALYNSSFKKSNFKKVSSIFSKLGTVIEVDNDSKIDTFTGVIGSGPAYFFQTLKSFEKKLMRLCNQDEKIVREIIANLMKGVGSSIEKDGDLDNLIKACLLYTSPSPRDKRL
;
A
#
# COMPACT_ATOMS: atom_id res chain seq x y z
N PHE A 1 5.94 -4.91 12.89
CA PHE A 1 5.79 -5.49 11.56
C PHE A 1 6.42 -6.88 11.53
N PHE A 2 5.65 -7.88 11.15
CA PHE A 2 6.12 -9.24 10.94
C PHE A 2 6.29 -9.45 9.43
N GLY A 3 7.54 -9.33 8.96
CA GLY A 3 7.95 -9.14 7.58
C GLY A 3 8.38 -7.69 7.29
N GLY A 4 9.55 -7.53 6.66
CA GLY A 4 10.20 -6.24 6.37
C GLY A 4 10.34 -5.95 4.87
N GLY A 5 9.45 -6.53 4.04
CA GLY A 5 9.46 -6.36 2.59
C GLY A 5 9.09 -4.93 2.14
N ASN A 6 8.96 -4.73 0.82
CA ASN A 6 8.72 -3.41 0.23
C ASN A 6 7.52 -2.68 0.82
N ILE A 7 6.40 -3.38 1.04
CA ILE A 7 5.20 -2.75 1.60
C ILE A 7 5.40 -2.34 3.06
N ALA A 8 6.06 -3.18 3.88
CA ALA A 8 6.38 -2.82 5.25
C ALA A 8 7.30 -1.59 5.30
N GLN A 9 8.35 -1.54 4.47
CA GLN A 9 9.24 -0.39 4.36
C GLN A 9 8.50 0.87 3.94
N ALA A 10 7.56 0.77 2.99
CA ALA A 10 6.74 1.90 2.54
C ALA A 10 5.85 2.43 3.67
N LEU A 11 5.13 1.56 4.38
CA LEU A 11 4.28 1.96 5.51
C LEU A 11 5.10 2.56 6.64
N ILE A 12 6.20 1.93 7.04
CA ILE A 12 7.08 2.43 8.09
C ILE A 12 7.62 3.81 7.72
N SER A 13 8.11 3.99 6.49
CA SER A 13 8.60 5.30 6.02
C SER A 13 7.50 6.36 6.07
N GLY A 14 6.28 6.03 5.63
CA GLY A 14 5.15 6.94 5.68
C GLY A 14 4.72 7.29 7.11
N LEU A 15 4.71 6.31 8.01
CA LEU A 15 4.38 6.53 9.42
C LEU A 15 5.39 7.46 10.10
N LEU A 16 6.69 7.26 9.85
CA LEU A 16 7.75 8.13 10.37
C LEU A 16 7.63 9.54 9.81
N LEU A 17 7.37 9.68 8.51
CA LEU A 17 7.16 10.97 7.85
C LEU A 17 5.98 11.74 8.47
N ASN A 18 4.94 11.03 8.89
CA ASN A 18 3.73 11.60 9.51
C ASN A 18 3.77 11.58 11.05
N GLY A 19 4.96 11.65 11.64
CA GLY A 19 5.19 11.94 13.05
C GLY A 19 5.08 10.75 14.00
N MET A 20 4.99 9.51 13.50
CA MET A 20 5.09 8.35 14.39
C MET A 20 6.53 8.16 14.86
N SER A 21 6.73 8.00 16.17
CA SER A 21 8.07 7.77 16.71
C SER A 21 8.60 6.39 16.29
N ASN A 22 9.86 6.35 15.85
CA ASN A 22 10.56 5.10 15.55
C ASN A 22 10.69 4.17 16.79
N LYS A 23 10.57 4.70 18.01
CA LYS A 23 10.55 3.94 19.25
C LYS A 23 9.30 3.06 19.37
N ASN A 24 8.22 3.39 18.68
CA ASN A 24 6.95 2.68 18.68
C ASN A 24 6.81 1.69 17.52
N ILE A 25 7.84 1.54 16.70
CA ILE A 25 7.83 0.65 15.53
C ILE A 25 8.94 -0.37 15.67
N PHE A 26 8.54 -1.64 15.58
CA PHE A 26 9.46 -2.77 15.61
C PHE A 26 9.24 -3.66 14.39
N PHE A 27 10.27 -4.43 14.01
CA PHE A 27 10.15 -5.40 12.94
C PHE A 27 10.77 -6.76 13.30
N VAL A 28 10.24 -7.79 12.68
CA VAL A 28 10.79 -9.14 12.61
C VAL A 28 10.95 -9.50 11.14
N ASP A 29 12.14 -9.74 10.67
CA ASP A 29 12.43 -10.19 9.30
C ASP A 29 13.67 -11.06 9.28
N ARG A 30 13.69 -12.11 8.46
CA ARG A 30 14.81 -13.05 8.33
C ARG A 30 15.82 -12.62 7.28
N ASN A 31 15.42 -11.72 6.35
CA ASN A 31 16.28 -11.27 5.25
C ASN A 31 17.20 -10.13 5.71
N PRO A 32 18.54 -10.31 5.67
CA PRO A 32 19.50 -9.29 6.09
C PRO A 32 19.40 -7.98 5.31
N LEU A 33 19.04 -8.03 4.02
CA LEU A 33 18.86 -6.83 3.20
C LEU A 33 17.65 -5.99 3.68
N ASN A 34 16.56 -6.63 4.05
CA ASN A 34 15.41 -5.94 4.62
C ASN A 34 15.75 -5.35 5.99
N GLN A 35 16.43 -6.13 6.83
CA GLN A 35 16.90 -5.66 8.14
C GLN A 35 17.78 -4.42 8.00
N LYS A 36 18.75 -4.42 7.09
CA LYS A 36 19.62 -3.26 6.81
C LYS A 36 18.80 -2.01 6.42
N LYS A 37 17.83 -2.17 5.51
CA LYS A 37 16.97 -1.05 5.08
C LYS A 37 16.13 -0.50 6.23
N LEU A 38 15.56 -1.35 7.08
CA LEU A 38 14.75 -0.94 8.22
C LEU A 38 15.60 -0.30 9.33
N ASN A 39 16.80 -0.83 9.58
CA ASN A 39 17.75 -0.22 10.50
C ASN A 39 18.17 1.20 10.05
N ASN A 40 18.32 1.43 8.74
CA ASN A 40 18.57 2.78 8.19
C ASN A 40 17.40 3.74 8.47
N LEU A 41 16.19 3.26 8.63
CA LEU A 41 15.04 4.03 9.11
C LEU A 41 15.03 4.21 10.64
N ARG A 42 16.08 3.74 11.34
CA ARG A 42 16.21 3.77 12.80
C ARG A 42 15.10 3.01 13.54
N VAL A 43 14.49 2.01 12.89
CA VAL A 43 13.52 1.10 13.48
C VAL A 43 14.23 -0.12 14.03
N LYS A 44 13.81 -0.59 15.21
CA LYS A 44 14.50 -1.68 15.92
C LYS A 44 13.95 -3.05 15.54
N SER A 45 14.84 -4.01 15.36
CA SER A 45 14.46 -5.42 15.29
C SER A 45 13.99 -5.91 16.66
N LEU A 46 12.87 -6.63 16.67
CA LEU A 46 12.33 -7.27 17.86
C LEU A 46 12.96 -8.67 17.97
N LYS A 47 13.86 -8.85 18.93
CA LYS A 47 14.60 -10.11 19.13
C LYS A 47 13.90 -11.11 20.04
N LYS A 48 12.98 -10.67 20.89
CA LYS A 48 12.20 -11.49 21.85
C LYS A 48 10.75 -11.01 21.86
N SER A 49 9.81 -11.86 22.26
CA SER A 49 8.43 -11.46 22.50
C SER A 49 8.39 -10.32 23.51
N ASN A 50 7.78 -9.20 23.14
CA ASN A 50 7.54 -8.08 24.02
C ASN A 50 6.04 -8.04 24.32
N SER A 51 5.66 -8.05 25.59
CA SER A 51 4.27 -8.00 26.05
C SER A 51 3.56 -6.70 25.65
N ASP A 52 4.32 -5.66 25.34
CA ASP A 52 3.80 -4.32 25.09
C ASP A 52 3.50 -4.02 23.60
N ILE A 53 3.32 -5.05 22.78
CA ILE A 53 2.91 -4.88 21.39
C ILE A 53 1.40 -4.73 21.27
N ASP A 54 0.95 -3.54 20.86
CA ASP A 54 -0.47 -3.24 20.67
C ASP A 54 -1.05 -3.91 19.42
N ILE A 55 -0.32 -3.88 18.31
CA ILE A 55 -0.78 -4.33 16.99
C ILE A 55 0.37 -5.02 16.28
N VAL A 56 0.09 -6.18 15.69
CA VAL A 56 1.01 -6.92 14.83
C VAL A 56 0.56 -6.74 13.37
N ILE A 57 1.42 -6.19 12.53
CA ILE A 57 1.18 -6.08 11.08
C ILE A 57 1.89 -7.22 10.38
N LEU A 58 1.11 -8.19 9.86
CA LEU A 58 1.59 -9.34 9.10
C LEU A 58 1.82 -8.93 7.63
N SER A 59 3.10 -8.83 7.22
CA SER A 59 3.52 -8.28 5.92
C SER A 59 4.54 -9.15 5.19
N VAL A 60 4.38 -10.45 5.29
CA VAL A 60 5.18 -11.46 4.59
C VAL A 60 4.56 -11.81 3.22
N LYS A 61 5.28 -12.58 2.41
CA LYS A 61 4.73 -13.14 1.17
C LYS A 61 3.62 -14.16 1.45
N PRO A 62 2.62 -14.34 0.55
CA PRO A 62 1.52 -15.26 0.77
C PRO A 62 1.93 -16.69 1.14
N LYS A 63 2.98 -17.23 0.52
CA LYS A 63 3.50 -18.57 0.81
C LYS A 63 3.99 -18.75 2.25
N ASP A 64 4.43 -17.68 2.90
CA ASP A 64 5.00 -17.71 4.25
C ASP A 64 3.97 -17.29 5.32
N ALA A 65 2.78 -16.87 4.91
CA ALA A 65 1.83 -16.17 5.78
C ALA A 65 1.28 -17.05 6.91
N ILE A 66 0.91 -18.29 6.63
CA ILE A 66 0.35 -19.18 7.65
C ILE A 66 1.41 -19.55 8.68
N GLN A 67 2.64 -19.80 8.25
CA GLN A 67 3.74 -20.08 9.18
C GLN A 67 4.04 -18.87 10.06
N ALA A 68 4.11 -17.67 9.48
CA ALA A 68 4.32 -16.43 10.20
C ALA A 68 3.18 -16.14 11.18
N TYR A 69 1.92 -16.41 10.80
CA TYR A 69 0.77 -16.27 11.68
C TYR A 69 0.87 -17.19 12.90
N LYS A 70 1.21 -18.48 12.70
CA LYS A 70 1.43 -19.42 13.80
C LYS A 70 2.57 -18.96 14.73
N GLU A 71 3.65 -18.43 14.17
CA GLU A 71 4.76 -17.87 14.95
C GLU A 71 4.32 -16.66 15.79
N ILE A 72 3.46 -15.80 15.26
CA ILE A 72 2.85 -14.69 16.02
C ILE A 72 2.01 -15.22 17.18
N LEU A 73 1.16 -16.21 16.95
CA LEU A 73 0.32 -16.80 18.00
C LEU A 73 1.14 -17.45 19.13
N ASN A 74 2.28 -18.05 18.81
CA ASN A 74 3.17 -18.65 19.79
C ASN A 74 3.92 -17.60 20.63
N ASN A 75 4.18 -16.41 20.08
CA ASN A 75 4.96 -15.37 20.74
C ASN A 75 4.08 -14.36 21.50
N TYR A 76 2.80 -14.21 21.14
CA TYR A 76 1.91 -13.19 21.70
C TYR A 76 0.58 -13.80 22.15
N LYS A 77 0.11 -13.42 23.33
CA LYS A 77 -1.19 -13.86 23.84
C LYS A 77 -2.31 -12.98 23.28
N ASN A 78 -3.25 -13.57 22.59
CA ASN A 78 -4.41 -12.88 21.98
C ASN A 78 -4.00 -11.62 21.18
N PRO A 79 -3.08 -11.74 20.19
CA PRO A 79 -2.58 -10.59 19.46
C PRO A 79 -3.68 -9.94 18.60
N LYS A 80 -3.53 -8.64 18.37
CA LYS A 80 -4.35 -7.91 17.38
C LYS A 80 -3.58 -7.89 16.07
N ILE A 81 -4.05 -8.61 15.07
CA ILE A 81 -3.30 -8.87 13.83
C ILE A 81 -3.96 -8.18 12.64
N VAL A 82 -3.20 -7.34 11.96
CA VAL A 82 -3.56 -6.71 10.69
C VAL A 82 -2.77 -7.39 9.58
N SER A 83 -3.45 -8.15 8.72
CA SER A 83 -2.80 -8.83 7.59
C SER A 83 -2.80 -7.97 6.34
N LEU A 84 -1.60 -7.76 5.77
CA LEU A 84 -1.40 -7.13 4.46
C LEU A 84 -1.25 -8.17 3.34
N VAL A 85 -1.47 -9.44 3.65
CA VAL A 85 -1.20 -10.54 2.74
C VAL A 85 -2.32 -10.66 1.69
N ALA A 86 -1.94 -10.58 0.42
CA ALA A 86 -2.87 -10.75 -0.69
C ALA A 86 -3.31 -12.22 -0.85
N GLY A 87 -4.55 -12.44 -1.31
CA GLY A 87 -5.05 -13.73 -1.74
C GLY A 87 -5.34 -14.75 -0.64
N ILE A 88 -5.20 -14.39 0.65
CA ILE A 88 -5.57 -15.28 1.76
C ILE A 88 -6.73 -14.67 2.54
N LYS A 89 -7.87 -15.36 2.55
CA LYS A 89 -9.08 -14.92 3.23
C LYS A 89 -8.93 -14.91 4.76
N SER A 90 -9.60 -13.99 5.43
CA SER A 90 -9.63 -13.90 6.90
C SER A 90 -10.13 -15.18 7.56
N SER A 91 -11.07 -15.88 6.92
CA SER A 91 -11.58 -17.17 7.42
C SER A 91 -10.48 -18.22 7.60
N THR A 92 -9.41 -18.19 6.80
CA THR A 92 -8.28 -19.11 6.95
C THR A 92 -7.54 -18.90 8.26
N TYR A 93 -7.33 -17.63 8.66
CA TYR A 93 -6.66 -17.29 9.90
C TYR A 93 -7.55 -17.53 11.13
N ILE A 94 -8.83 -17.16 11.04
CA ILE A 94 -9.81 -17.35 12.12
C ILE A 94 -10.03 -18.84 12.45
N LYS A 95 -9.98 -19.74 11.45
CA LYS A 95 -10.02 -21.20 11.67
C LYS A 95 -8.81 -21.70 12.47
N LEU A 96 -7.66 -21.05 12.38
CA LEU A 96 -6.46 -21.41 13.14
C LEU A 96 -6.48 -20.88 14.56
N ASP A 97 -7.07 -19.70 14.75
CA ASP A 97 -7.25 -19.08 16.05
C ASP A 97 -8.42 -18.09 16.03
N ASN A 98 -9.39 -18.31 16.91
CA ASN A 98 -10.58 -17.46 17.07
C ASN A 98 -10.52 -16.54 18.30
N LYS A 99 -9.41 -16.54 19.04
CA LYS A 99 -9.23 -15.72 20.26
C LYS A 99 -8.60 -14.37 19.95
N SER A 100 -7.77 -14.31 18.90
CA SER A 100 -7.09 -13.09 18.47
C SER A 100 -8.03 -12.19 17.66
N GLU A 101 -7.82 -10.89 17.76
CA GLU A 101 -8.48 -9.93 16.87
C GLU A 101 -7.76 -9.94 15.51
N PHE A 102 -8.52 -10.13 14.44
CA PHE A 102 -7.98 -10.20 13.08
C PHE A 102 -8.70 -9.27 12.12
N MET A 103 -7.95 -8.58 11.27
CA MET A 103 -8.46 -7.82 10.14
C MET A 103 -7.51 -7.88 8.94
N ARG A 104 -8.03 -7.56 7.77
CA ARG A 104 -7.22 -7.38 6.57
C ARG A 104 -7.09 -5.89 6.25
N ALA A 105 -5.92 -5.51 5.78
CA ALA A 105 -5.65 -4.20 5.21
C ALA A 105 -4.90 -4.38 3.88
N MET A 106 -5.28 -3.63 2.88
CA MET A 106 -4.61 -3.65 1.58
C MET A 106 -4.15 -2.25 1.22
N PRO A 107 -2.94 -1.85 1.62
CA PRO A 107 -2.31 -0.60 1.24
C PRO A 107 -1.64 -0.70 -0.13
N ASN A 108 -1.25 0.44 -0.68
CA ASN A 108 -0.32 0.50 -1.79
C ASN A 108 0.99 1.23 -1.43
N THR A 109 1.99 1.18 -2.32
CA THR A 109 3.33 1.71 -2.05
C THR A 109 3.40 3.24 -1.95
N ALA A 110 2.38 3.97 -2.44
CA ALA A 110 2.28 5.43 -2.30
C ALA A 110 2.12 5.87 -0.82
N SER A 111 1.77 4.94 0.07
CA SER A 111 1.78 5.11 1.52
C SER A 111 3.12 5.63 2.06
N LYS A 112 4.23 5.34 1.37
CA LYS A 112 5.56 5.88 1.72
C LYS A 112 5.58 7.41 1.79
N TYR A 113 4.74 8.06 1.01
CA TYR A 113 4.69 9.52 0.86
C TYR A 113 3.44 10.13 1.52
N GLY A 114 2.68 9.37 2.30
CA GLY A 114 1.41 9.81 2.87
C GLY A 114 0.26 9.96 1.85
N GLN A 115 0.45 9.43 0.65
CA GLN A 115 -0.51 9.48 -0.47
C GLN A 115 -0.99 8.08 -0.88
N GLY A 116 -0.94 7.15 0.05
CA GLY A 116 -1.43 5.80 -0.16
C GLY A 116 -2.95 5.72 -0.16
N ILE A 117 -3.44 4.59 -0.65
CA ILE A 117 -4.84 4.23 -0.50
C ILE A 117 -4.86 2.84 0.15
N THR A 118 -5.64 2.69 1.21
CA THR A 118 -5.73 1.44 1.97
C THR A 118 -7.17 1.00 2.11
N ALA A 119 -7.50 -0.20 1.65
CA ALA A 119 -8.77 -0.84 2.02
C ALA A 119 -8.61 -1.57 3.35
N LEU A 120 -9.60 -1.43 4.24
CA LEU A 120 -9.68 -2.12 5.52
C LEU A 120 -10.92 -3.02 5.56
N TYR A 121 -10.74 -4.29 5.91
CA TYR A 121 -11.81 -5.22 6.20
C TYR A 121 -11.72 -5.69 7.65
N ASN A 122 -12.70 -5.33 8.45
CA ASN A 122 -12.80 -5.78 9.84
C ASN A 122 -13.44 -7.17 9.90
N SER A 123 -12.68 -8.15 10.33
CA SER A 123 -13.13 -9.53 10.50
C SER A 123 -13.56 -9.83 11.94
N SER A 124 -12.76 -9.40 12.94
CA SER A 124 -13.03 -9.66 14.36
C SER A 124 -12.47 -8.61 15.33
N PHE A 125 -11.98 -7.47 14.82
CA PHE A 125 -11.51 -6.40 15.69
C PHE A 125 -12.65 -5.76 16.46
N LYS A 126 -12.43 -5.49 17.74
CA LYS A 126 -13.31 -4.64 18.55
C LYS A 126 -13.34 -3.22 17.97
N LYS A 127 -14.48 -2.57 18.01
CA LYS A 127 -14.69 -1.23 17.43
C LYS A 127 -13.62 -0.19 17.83
N SER A 128 -13.18 -0.20 19.10
CA SER A 128 -12.14 0.71 19.59
C SER A 128 -10.77 0.43 18.95
N ASN A 129 -10.39 -0.84 18.79
CA ASN A 129 -9.12 -1.24 18.19
C ASN A 129 -9.13 -1.02 16.68
N PHE A 130 -10.26 -1.28 16.02
CA PHE A 130 -10.44 -0.98 14.60
C PHE A 130 -10.24 0.53 14.33
N LYS A 131 -10.85 1.41 15.14
CA LYS A 131 -10.64 2.87 15.02
C LYS A 131 -9.18 3.27 15.18
N LYS A 132 -8.43 2.65 16.11
CA LYS A 132 -7.00 2.90 16.26
C LYS A 132 -6.22 2.52 14.99
N VAL A 133 -6.50 1.35 14.42
CA VAL A 133 -5.86 0.90 13.18
C VAL A 133 -6.23 1.84 12.02
N SER A 134 -7.49 2.16 11.84
CA SER A 134 -7.97 3.10 10.82
C SER A 134 -7.24 4.44 10.93
N SER A 135 -7.10 5.00 12.14
CA SER A 135 -6.34 6.23 12.38
C SER A 135 -4.86 6.13 12.04
N ILE A 136 -4.23 4.95 12.25
CA ILE A 136 -2.83 4.72 11.86
C ILE A 136 -2.71 4.74 10.32
N PHE A 137 -3.60 4.04 9.61
CA PHE A 137 -3.58 4.01 8.15
C PHE A 137 -3.99 5.35 7.51
N SER A 138 -4.85 6.13 8.15
CA SER A 138 -5.22 7.49 7.68
C SER A 138 -4.04 8.45 7.65
N LYS A 139 -2.99 8.22 8.45
CA LYS A 139 -1.72 8.96 8.34
C LYS A 139 -0.94 8.64 7.06
N LEU A 140 -1.27 7.55 6.40
CA LEU A 140 -0.59 7.08 5.20
C LEU A 140 -1.33 7.45 3.90
N GLY A 141 -2.51 8.07 4.02
CA GLY A 141 -3.37 8.49 2.93
C GLY A 141 -4.82 8.13 3.15
N THR A 142 -5.55 7.89 2.06
CA THR A 142 -6.99 7.59 2.09
C THR A 142 -7.25 6.18 2.62
N VAL A 143 -8.24 6.05 3.50
CA VAL A 143 -8.72 4.77 4.02
C VAL A 143 -10.14 4.51 3.53
N ILE A 144 -10.38 3.31 3.02
CA ILE A 144 -11.69 2.82 2.58
C ILE A 144 -12.05 1.60 3.39
N GLU A 145 -13.18 1.64 4.10
CA GLU A 145 -13.70 0.49 4.82
C GLU A 145 -14.55 -0.34 3.86
N VAL A 146 -14.30 -1.65 3.82
CA VAL A 146 -15.07 -2.61 3.01
C VAL A 146 -15.70 -3.65 3.90
N ASP A 147 -16.83 -4.19 3.44
CA ASP A 147 -17.71 -5.06 4.23
C ASP A 147 -17.40 -6.56 4.11
N ASN A 148 -16.53 -6.95 3.17
CA ASN A 148 -16.17 -8.36 2.97
C ASN A 148 -14.79 -8.58 2.36
N ASP A 149 -14.27 -9.79 2.49
CA ASP A 149 -12.98 -10.22 1.97
C ASP A 149 -12.83 -10.09 0.44
N SER A 150 -13.91 -10.33 -0.31
CA SER A 150 -13.86 -10.29 -1.77
C SER A 150 -13.60 -8.88 -2.28
N LYS A 151 -14.10 -7.85 -1.58
CA LYS A 151 -13.81 -6.45 -1.91
C LYS A 151 -12.33 -6.10 -1.68
N ILE A 152 -11.66 -6.70 -0.67
CA ILE A 152 -10.20 -6.57 -0.49
C ILE A 152 -9.46 -7.14 -1.69
N ASP A 153 -9.90 -8.29 -2.21
CA ASP A 153 -9.25 -8.94 -3.34
C ASP A 153 -9.44 -8.11 -4.64
N THR A 154 -10.64 -7.60 -4.88
CA THR A 154 -10.91 -6.65 -5.98
C THR A 154 -10.05 -5.40 -5.86
N PHE A 155 -10.00 -4.81 -4.66
CA PHE A 155 -9.19 -3.63 -4.37
C PHE A 155 -7.69 -3.89 -4.62
N THR A 156 -7.20 -5.09 -4.29
CA THR A 156 -5.82 -5.50 -4.54
C THR A 156 -5.48 -5.42 -6.04
N GLY A 157 -6.35 -5.92 -6.90
CA GLY A 157 -6.14 -5.90 -8.35
C GLY A 157 -6.15 -4.48 -8.93
N VAL A 158 -7.05 -3.63 -8.47
CA VAL A 158 -7.26 -2.29 -9.04
C VAL A 158 -6.30 -1.27 -8.42
N ILE A 159 -6.26 -1.15 -7.12
CA ILE A 159 -5.55 -0.08 -6.39
C ILE A 159 -4.23 -0.55 -5.82
N GLY A 160 -4.16 -1.77 -5.28
CA GLY A 160 -2.92 -2.33 -4.75
C GLY A 160 -1.83 -2.42 -5.83
N SER A 161 -2.20 -2.90 -7.02
CA SER A 161 -1.33 -2.98 -8.21
C SER A 161 -1.38 -1.72 -9.08
N GLY A 162 -2.34 -0.82 -8.86
CA GLY A 162 -2.60 0.38 -9.68
C GLY A 162 -1.36 1.20 -10.03
N PRO A 163 -0.49 1.56 -9.06
CA PRO A 163 0.73 2.31 -9.36
C PRO A 163 1.62 1.64 -10.41
N ALA A 164 1.71 0.30 -10.41
CA ALA A 164 2.53 -0.42 -11.39
C ALA A 164 1.99 -0.30 -12.82
N TYR A 165 0.67 -0.28 -12.99
CA TYR A 165 0.04 -0.09 -14.31
C TYR A 165 0.33 1.29 -14.88
N PHE A 166 0.20 2.34 -14.04
CA PHE A 166 0.56 3.69 -14.44
C PHE A 166 2.05 3.82 -14.77
N PHE A 167 2.95 3.28 -13.95
CA PHE A 167 4.37 3.30 -14.24
C PHE A 167 4.70 2.60 -15.57
N GLN A 168 4.06 1.46 -15.86
CA GLN A 168 4.25 0.77 -17.13
C GLN A 168 3.81 1.60 -18.33
N THR A 169 2.66 2.28 -18.24
CA THR A 169 2.17 3.21 -19.27
C THR A 169 3.15 4.37 -19.45
N LEU A 170 3.62 4.98 -18.36
CA LEU A 170 4.53 6.12 -18.38
C LEU A 170 5.92 5.79 -18.96
N LYS A 171 6.33 4.52 -19.06
CA LYS A 171 7.57 4.15 -19.75
C LYS A 171 7.59 4.55 -21.23
N SER A 172 6.44 4.53 -21.90
CA SER A 172 6.34 4.98 -23.28
C SER A 172 6.52 6.50 -23.41
N PHE A 173 6.01 7.26 -22.43
CA PHE A 173 6.21 8.71 -22.34
C PHE A 173 7.68 9.03 -22.04
N GLU A 174 8.28 8.36 -21.07
CA GLU A 174 9.69 8.52 -20.71
C GLU A 174 10.58 8.37 -21.94
N LYS A 175 10.43 7.28 -22.71
CA LYS A 175 11.24 7.03 -23.91
C LYS A 175 11.14 8.16 -24.96
N LYS A 176 9.96 8.76 -25.15
CA LYS A 176 9.77 9.88 -26.08
C LYS A 176 10.35 11.17 -25.52
N LEU A 177 10.10 11.47 -24.23
CA LEU A 177 10.59 12.67 -23.56
C LEU A 177 12.12 12.69 -23.45
N MET A 178 12.77 11.54 -23.26
CA MET A 178 14.24 11.46 -23.25
C MET A 178 14.86 12.04 -24.53
N ARG A 179 14.23 11.77 -25.71
CA ARG A 179 14.70 12.32 -26.98
C ARG A 179 14.46 13.83 -27.08
N LEU A 180 13.34 14.33 -26.56
CA LEU A 180 12.98 15.76 -26.57
C LEU A 180 13.81 16.58 -25.59
N CYS A 181 14.21 15.98 -24.49
CA CYS A 181 14.95 16.64 -23.40
C CYS A 181 16.46 16.36 -23.43
N ASN A 182 17.03 16.07 -24.61
CA ASN A 182 18.47 15.83 -24.77
C ASN A 182 19.05 14.80 -23.78
N GLN A 183 18.29 13.73 -23.49
CA GLN A 183 18.63 12.66 -22.54
C GLN A 183 18.76 13.11 -21.07
N ASP A 184 18.20 14.24 -20.71
CA ASP A 184 18.18 14.72 -19.31
C ASP A 184 17.08 13.99 -18.50
N GLU A 185 17.51 12.97 -17.74
CA GLU A 185 16.61 12.16 -16.89
C GLU A 185 15.90 13.00 -15.81
N LYS A 186 16.55 14.07 -15.32
CA LYS A 186 15.97 14.90 -14.26
C LYS A 186 14.78 15.70 -14.79
N ILE A 187 14.94 16.34 -15.94
CA ILE A 187 13.88 17.08 -16.60
C ILE A 187 12.73 16.15 -16.97
N VAL A 188 13.02 14.97 -17.56
CA VAL A 188 12.01 13.99 -17.95
C VAL A 188 11.20 13.53 -16.72
N ARG A 189 11.88 13.25 -15.60
CA ARG A 189 11.22 12.86 -14.34
C ARG A 189 10.29 13.95 -13.81
N GLU A 190 10.74 15.20 -13.88
CA GLU A 190 9.96 16.36 -13.44
C GLU A 190 8.70 16.55 -14.31
N ILE A 191 8.83 16.46 -15.64
CA ILE A 191 7.71 16.53 -16.57
C ILE A 191 6.67 15.46 -16.29
N ILE A 192 7.09 14.20 -16.14
CA ILE A 192 6.18 13.08 -15.86
C ILE A 192 5.50 13.29 -14.50
N ALA A 193 6.23 13.70 -13.47
CA ALA A 193 5.67 13.94 -12.15
C ALA A 193 4.64 15.06 -12.16
N ASN A 194 4.90 16.16 -12.88
CA ASN A 194 3.97 17.28 -13.00
C ASN A 194 2.74 16.90 -13.84
N LEU A 195 2.91 16.13 -14.92
CA LEU A 195 1.78 15.59 -15.69
C LEU A 195 0.85 14.79 -14.79
N MET A 196 1.38 13.87 -13.98
CA MET A 196 0.56 13.04 -13.09
C MET A 196 -0.12 13.83 -11.98
N LYS A 197 0.54 14.87 -11.44
CA LYS A 197 -0.10 15.79 -10.48
C LYS A 197 -1.26 16.56 -11.14
N GLY A 198 -1.06 17.05 -12.36
CA GLY A 198 -2.11 17.75 -13.11
C GLY A 198 -3.32 16.86 -13.38
N VAL A 199 -3.10 15.63 -13.85
CA VAL A 199 -4.17 14.63 -14.06
C VAL A 199 -4.91 14.36 -12.74
N GLY A 200 -4.19 14.14 -11.64
CA GLY A 200 -4.81 13.94 -10.33
C GLY A 200 -5.66 15.13 -9.88
N SER A 201 -5.15 16.34 -10.06
CA SER A 201 -5.89 17.58 -9.71
C SER A 201 -7.15 17.76 -10.56
N SER A 202 -7.11 17.41 -11.85
CA SER A 202 -8.29 17.48 -12.70
C SER A 202 -9.36 16.46 -12.25
N ILE A 203 -8.95 15.24 -11.92
CA ILE A 203 -9.90 14.23 -11.38
C ILE A 203 -10.54 14.72 -10.08
N GLU A 204 -9.76 15.33 -9.20
CA GLU A 204 -10.23 15.82 -7.90
C GLU A 204 -11.24 16.97 -8.03
N LYS A 205 -11.00 17.88 -8.99
CA LYS A 205 -11.81 19.10 -9.15
C LYS A 205 -12.99 18.95 -10.10
N ASP A 206 -12.77 18.26 -11.22
CA ASP A 206 -13.74 18.19 -12.33
C ASP A 206 -14.49 16.85 -12.36
N GLY A 207 -13.95 15.82 -11.75
CA GLY A 207 -14.59 14.55 -11.37
C GLY A 207 -14.91 13.57 -12.50
N ASP A 208 -15.59 13.98 -13.53
CA ASP A 208 -16.09 13.11 -14.60
C ASP A 208 -14.99 12.75 -15.61
N LEU A 209 -14.55 11.49 -15.57
CA LEU A 209 -13.48 11.00 -16.44
C LEU A 209 -13.81 11.08 -17.94
N ASP A 210 -15.07 10.85 -18.34
CA ASP A 210 -15.48 10.90 -19.73
C ASP A 210 -15.41 12.33 -20.26
N ASN A 211 -15.82 13.31 -19.46
CA ASN A 211 -15.70 14.72 -19.82
C ASN A 211 -14.25 15.18 -19.87
N LEU A 212 -13.40 14.74 -18.91
CA LEU A 212 -11.98 15.03 -18.93
C LEU A 212 -11.29 14.45 -20.17
N ILE A 213 -11.61 13.22 -20.54
CA ILE A 213 -11.09 12.59 -21.77
C ILE A 213 -11.52 13.40 -23.01
N LYS A 214 -12.81 13.74 -23.11
CA LYS A 214 -13.33 14.55 -24.24
C LYS A 214 -12.62 15.89 -24.33
N ALA A 215 -12.47 16.60 -23.21
CA ALA A 215 -11.80 17.90 -23.18
C ALA A 215 -10.35 17.83 -23.65
N CYS A 216 -9.62 16.76 -23.31
CA CYS A 216 -8.24 16.55 -23.75
C CYS A 216 -8.13 16.14 -25.24
N LEU A 217 -9.17 15.51 -25.81
CA LEU A 217 -9.14 14.96 -27.16
C LEU A 217 -9.72 15.90 -28.23
N LEU A 218 -10.25 17.07 -27.85
CA LEU A 218 -10.86 18.05 -28.78
C LEU A 218 -9.95 18.49 -29.94
N TYR A 219 -8.64 18.32 -29.81
CA TYR A 219 -7.65 18.72 -30.84
C TYR A 219 -6.74 17.58 -31.30
N THR A 220 -7.10 16.33 -31.04
CA THR A 220 -6.33 15.20 -31.56
C THR A 220 -6.65 15.00 -33.03
N SER A 221 -5.61 14.77 -33.84
CA SER A 221 -5.77 14.33 -35.24
C SER A 221 -6.70 13.12 -35.30
N PRO A 222 -7.60 13.02 -36.28
CA PRO A 222 -8.50 11.90 -36.42
C PRO A 222 -7.73 10.57 -36.36
N SER A 223 -8.26 9.62 -35.61
CA SER A 223 -7.70 8.28 -35.50
C SER A 223 -7.57 7.69 -36.92
N PRO A 224 -6.57 6.85 -37.22
CA PRO A 224 -6.54 6.10 -38.48
C PRO A 224 -7.84 5.31 -38.78
N ARG A 225 -8.64 5.02 -37.73
CA ARG A 225 -9.99 4.43 -37.88
C ARG A 225 -11.02 5.42 -38.40
N ASP A 226 -10.89 6.71 -38.10
CA ASP A 226 -11.83 7.75 -38.53
C ASP A 226 -11.61 8.18 -40.00
N LYS A 227 -10.50 7.72 -40.61
CA LYS A 227 -10.19 7.94 -42.03
C LYS A 227 -10.76 6.87 -42.97
N ARG A 228 -11.59 5.96 -42.44
CA ARG A 228 -12.26 4.89 -43.22
C ARG A 228 -13.76 5.15 -43.39
N LEU A 229 -14.13 6.39 -43.70
CA LEU A 229 -15.45 6.77 -44.25
C LEU A 229 -15.27 7.28 -45.65
#